data_8b2a2b8d72dcf21af07611f117e0ea0b
#
_entry.id   8b2a2b8d72dcf21af07611f117e0ea0b
#
_cell.length_a   1.000
_cell.length_b   1.000
_cell.length_c   1.000
_cell.angle_alpha   90.00
_cell.angle_beta   90.00
_cell.angle_gamma   90.00
#
_symmetry.space_group_name_H-M   'P 1'
#
loop_
_entity.id
_entity.type
_entity.pdbx_description
1 polymer ?
#
loop_
_entity_poly.entity_id
_entity_poly.type
_entity_poly.pdbx_seq_one_letter_code
_entity_poly.pdbx_strand_id
1 'polypeptide(L)'
;MTNKLTSTPATLLELAGGQFDALDWSNCAIVFIDYQNEYVDGAMPLGQAGANAIKNARLLLDKARAQDILIVHIAHHGADNDKVFDPLSSNVDIVAELQPKTGETVIVKKHPNAFYDTKLQTLIAGTQKQQIIFAGFMSHMCVSSSVRAAFDLGFDSFVCHDACATRALKKKKKEAI
;
A
#
# COMPACT_ATOMS: atom_id res chain seq x y z
N MET A 1 -16.47 -32.62 26.50
CA MET A 1 -16.63 -31.46 25.64
C MET A 1 -15.23 -31.10 25.08
N THR A 2 -14.91 -31.60 23.90
CA THR A 2 -13.59 -31.44 23.29
C THR A 2 -13.47 -30.04 22.66
N ASN A 3 -12.45 -29.35 23.08
CA ASN A 3 -12.10 -27.98 22.69
C ASN A 3 -11.83 -27.92 21.18
N LYS A 4 -12.75 -27.35 20.41
CA LYS A 4 -12.71 -27.22 18.93
C LYS A 4 -11.96 -25.97 18.44
N LEU A 5 -10.97 -25.46 19.18
CA LEU A 5 -10.31 -24.17 18.92
C LEU A 5 -8.85 -24.27 18.44
N THR A 6 -8.44 -25.36 17.78
CA THR A 6 -7.05 -25.50 17.32
C THR A 6 -6.87 -25.67 15.82
N SER A 7 -7.90 -25.48 14.99
CA SER A 7 -7.71 -25.39 13.54
C SER A 7 -7.70 -23.91 13.12
N THR A 8 -6.65 -23.49 12.43
CA THR A 8 -6.65 -22.21 11.72
C THR A 8 -7.89 -22.15 10.84
N PRO A 9 -8.73 -21.12 10.93
CA PRO A 9 -9.90 -21.01 10.09
C PRO A 9 -9.51 -21.04 8.62
N ALA A 10 -10.16 -21.87 7.83
CA ALA A 10 -9.97 -21.86 6.38
C ALA A 10 -10.45 -20.53 5.78
N THR A 11 -9.73 -20.03 4.79
CA THR A 11 -10.16 -18.85 4.02
C THR A 11 -11.35 -19.20 3.13
N LEU A 12 -12.10 -18.17 2.70
CA LEU A 12 -13.19 -18.38 1.75
C LEU A 12 -12.69 -19.00 0.44
N LEU A 13 -11.50 -18.64 -0.01
CA LEU A 13 -10.90 -19.18 -1.22
C LEU A 13 -10.62 -20.69 -1.08
N GLU A 14 -10.02 -21.11 0.04
CA GLU A 14 -9.77 -22.53 0.33
C GLU A 14 -11.09 -23.32 0.41
N LEU A 15 -12.12 -22.75 1.05
CA LEU A 15 -13.44 -23.37 1.11
C LEU A 15 -14.11 -23.49 -0.26
N ALA A 16 -13.84 -22.57 -1.17
CA ALA A 16 -14.31 -22.60 -2.55
C ALA A 16 -13.46 -23.49 -3.47
N GLY A 17 -12.44 -24.17 -2.95
CA GLY A 17 -11.52 -25.02 -3.73
C GLY A 17 -10.53 -24.25 -4.60
N GLY A 18 -10.41 -22.94 -4.37
CA GLY A 18 -9.44 -22.10 -5.07
C GLY A 18 -8.06 -22.12 -4.39
N GLN A 19 -7.05 -21.75 -5.13
CA GLN A 19 -5.67 -21.57 -4.66
C GLN A 19 -5.17 -20.21 -5.14
N PHE A 20 -4.30 -19.60 -4.35
CA PHE A 20 -3.53 -18.44 -4.82
C PHE A 20 -2.28 -18.93 -5.55
N ASP A 21 -1.97 -18.30 -6.65
CA ASP A 21 -0.68 -18.50 -7.29
C ASP A 21 0.43 -18.01 -6.34
N ALA A 22 1.56 -18.72 -6.36
CA ALA A 22 2.73 -18.30 -5.61
C ALA A 22 3.26 -16.96 -6.18
N LEU A 23 3.82 -16.13 -5.30
CA LEU A 23 4.47 -14.90 -5.74
C LEU A 23 5.69 -15.23 -6.61
N ASP A 24 5.65 -14.75 -7.85
CA ASP A 24 6.75 -14.79 -8.80
C ASP A 24 7.41 -13.41 -8.88
N TRP A 25 8.59 -13.28 -8.30
CA TRP A 25 9.36 -12.03 -8.31
C TRP A 25 9.72 -11.55 -9.73
N SER A 26 9.84 -12.44 -10.69
CA SER A 26 10.13 -12.09 -12.08
C SER A 26 8.90 -11.52 -12.80
N ASN A 27 7.69 -11.82 -12.31
CA ASN A 27 6.40 -11.40 -12.88
C ASN A 27 5.68 -10.35 -12.02
N CYS A 28 6.36 -9.68 -11.09
CA CYS A 28 5.71 -8.74 -10.21
C CYS A 28 6.16 -7.28 -10.43
N ALA A 29 5.29 -6.35 -10.03
CA ALA A 29 5.59 -4.96 -9.76
C ALA A 29 5.42 -4.70 -8.27
N ILE A 30 6.12 -3.70 -7.73
CA ILE A 30 5.91 -3.25 -6.35
C ILE A 30 5.38 -1.83 -6.36
N VAL A 31 4.30 -1.60 -5.62
CA VAL A 31 3.65 -0.31 -5.48
C VAL A 31 3.73 0.15 -4.02
N PHE A 32 4.56 1.15 -3.76
CA PHE A 32 4.70 1.82 -2.47
C PHE A 32 3.69 2.96 -2.37
N ILE A 33 2.74 2.85 -1.45
CA ILE A 33 1.61 3.78 -1.36
C ILE A 33 1.80 4.75 -0.19
N ASP A 34 1.87 6.05 -0.50
CA ASP A 34 1.76 7.17 0.43
C ASP A 34 2.75 7.11 1.61
N TYR A 35 3.99 6.67 1.38
CA TYR A 35 5.06 6.79 2.39
C TYR A 35 5.58 8.22 2.45
N GLN A 36 4.75 9.13 2.95
CA GLN A 36 4.99 10.57 2.96
C GLN A 36 5.25 11.10 4.38
N ASN A 37 5.96 12.22 4.48
CA ASN A 37 6.26 12.88 5.75
C ASN A 37 4.99 13.26 6.53
N GLU A 38 3.84 13.44 5.86
CA GLU A 38 2.54 13.64 6.48
C GLU A 38 2.20 12.60 7.55
N TYR A 39 2.67 11.36 7.37
CA TYR A 39 2.45 10.26 8.31
C TYR A 39 3.56 10.08 9.35
N VAL A 40 4.61 10.90 9.29
CA VAL A 40 5.74 10.89 10.24
C VAL A 40 5.67 12.11 11.15
N ASP A 41 5.83 13.31 10.59
CA ASP A 41 5.90 14.59 11.29
C ASP A 41 4.74 15.54 10.94
N GLY A 42 3.87 15.17 9.99
CA GLY A 42 2.74 15.97 9.55
C GLY A 42 1.53 15.87 10.48
N ALA A 43 0.35 16.19 9.97
CA ALA A 43 -0.88 16.24 10.75
C ALA A 43 -1.48 14.85 11.08
N MET A 44 -0.97 13.76 10.46
CA MET A 44 -1.48 12.41 10.66
C MET A 44 -0.41 11.39 11.05
N PRO A 45 0.41 11.63 12.09
CA PRO A 45 1.51 10.73 12.43
C PRO A 45 1.01 9.33 12.84
N LEU A 46 1.64 8.30 12.32
CA LEU A 46 1.33 6.90 12.64
C LEU A 46 2.18 6.34 13.79
N GLY A 47 3.09 7.15 14.33
CA GLY A 47 3.95 6.80 15.46
C GLY A 47 4.80 5.55 15.18
N GLN A 48 4.98 4.71 16.21
CA GLN A 48 5.87 3.53 16.11
C GLN A 48 5.42 2.54 15.03
N ALA A 49 4.12 2.40 14.79
CA ALA A 49 3.61 1.51 13.74
C ALA A 49 4.06 1.99 12.34
N GLY A 50 4.00 3.30 12.09
CA GLY A 50 4.50 3.91 10.86
C GLY A 50 6.01 3.74 10.71
N ALA A 51 6.78 4.00 11.76
CA ALA A 51 8.23 3.84 11.74
C ALA A 51 8.67 2.38 11.44
N ASN A 52 8.00 1.40 12.06
CA ASN A 52 8.26 -0.02 11.78
C ASN A 52 7.93 -0.39 10.34
N ALA A 53 6.79 0.10 9.83
CA ALA A 53 6.39 -0.15 8.45
C ALA A 53 7.36 0.48 7.43
N ILE A 54 7.85 1.69 7.66
CA ILE A 54 8.88 2.34 6.83
C ILE A 54 10.16 1.49 6.80
N LYS A 55 10.60 0.99 7.96
CA LYS A 55 11.78 0.12 8.05
C LYS A 55 11.61 -1.15 7.21
N ASN A 56 10.46 -1.81 7.29
CA ASN A 56 10.17 -3.01 6.52
C ASN A 56 10.00 -2.71 5.03
N ALA A 57 9.37 -1.58 4.68
CA ALA A 57 9.27 -1.11 3.31
C ALA A 57 10.65 -0.84 2.69
N ARG A 58 11.60 -0.35 3.48
CA ARG A 58 12.98 -0.17 3.02
C ARG A 58 13.64 -1.50 2.67
N LEU A 59 13.45 -2.55 3.47
CA LEU A 59 13.96 -3.89 3.16
C LEU A 59 13.34 -4.44 1.87
N LEU A 60 12.02 -4.24 1.69
CA LEU A 60 11.31 -4.62 0.46
C LEU A 60 11.84 -3.84 -0.75
N LEU A 61 12.05 -2.54 -0.62
CA LEU A 61 12.59 -1.66 -1.66
C LEU A 61 14.01 -2.06 -2.07
N ASP A 62 14.88 -2.34 -1.10
CA ASP A 62 16.25 -2.78 -1.38
C ASP A 62 16.28 -4.13 -2.10
N LYS A 63 15.40 -5.06 -1.72
CA LYS A 63 15.23 -6.34 -2.43
C LYS A 63 14.73 -6.13 -3.87
N ALA A 64 13.74 -5.27 -4.06
CA ALA A 64 13.20 -4.94 -5.38
C ALA A 64 14.28 -4.37 -6.31
N ARG A 65 15.07 -3.43 -5.78
CA ARG A 65 16.20 -2.82 -6.50
C ARG A 65 17.28 -3.83 -6.88
N ALA A 66 17.60 -4.76 -5.97
CA ALA A 66 18.59 -5.80 -6.21
C ALA A 66 18.16 -6.82 -7.28
N GLN A 67 16.87 -6.95 -7.55
CA GLN A 67 16.28 -7.88 -8.52
C GLN A 67 15.73 -7.17 -9.77
N ASP A 68 15.97 -5.88 -9.93
CA ASP A 68 15.51 -5.06 -11.06
C ASP A 68 13.98 -5.16 -11.28
N ILE A 69 13.22 -5.17 -10.18
CA ILE A 69 11.76 -5.25 -10.22
C ILE A 69 11.19 -3.86 -10.53
N LEU A 70 10.08 -3.81 -11.26
CA LEU A 70 9.35 -2.57 -11.48
C LEU A 70 8.90 -1.97 -10.15
N ILE A 71 9.39 -0.78 -9.83
CA ILE A 71 9.06 -0.03 -8.63
C ILE A 71 8.22 1.20 -9.00
N VAL A 72 7.08 1.35 -8.33
CA VAL A 72 6.21 2.52 -8.45
C VAL A 72 5.97 3.12 -7.07
N HIS A 73 6.26 4.40 -6.94
CA HIS A 73 5.93 5.18 -5.75
C HIS A 73 4.65 5.98 -6.00
N ILE A 74 3.71 5.87 -5.09
CA ILE A 74 2.47 6.67 -5.11
C ILE A 74 2.57 7.73 -4.02
N ALA A 75 2.27 8.98 -4.37
CA ALA A 75 2.13 10.08 -3.43
C ALA A 75 0.71 10.65 -3.50
N HIS A 76 0.09 10.85 -2.36
CA HIS A 76 -1.20 11.53 -2.27
C HIS A 76 -0.99 13.04 -2.19
N HIS A 77 -1.69 13.80 -3.03
CA HIS A 77 -1.76 15.26 -2.94
C HIS A 77 -3.20 15.70 -2.74
N GLY A 78 -3.44 16.56 -1.76
CA GLY A 78 -4.68 17.31 -1.58
C GLY A 78 -4.74 18.52 -2.51
N ALA A 79 -5.58 19.50 -2.17
CA ALA A 79 -5.55 20.80 -2.79
C ALA A 79 -4.51 21.72 -2.12
N ASP A 80 -4.12 22.79 -2.80
CA ASP A 80 -3.23 23.80 -2.25
C ASP A 80 -3.81 24.40 -0.97
N ASN A 81 -2.98 24.49 0.05
CA ASN A 81 -3.33 24.97 1.40
C ASN A 81 -4.32 24.06 2.17
N ASP A 82 -4.48 22.80 1.78
CA ASP A 82 -5.20 21.82 2.59
C ASP A 82 -4.47 21.56 3.92
N LYS A 83 -5.24 21.14 4.93
CA LYS A 83 -4.69 20.81 6.26
C LYS A 83 -3.80 19.57 6.25
N VAL A 84 -3.94 18.72 5.24
CA VAL A 84 -3.22 17.48 5.06
C VAL A 84 -2.88 17.31 3.58
N PHE A 85 -1.71 16.78 3.30
CA PHE A 85 -1.24 16.54 1.92
C PHE A 85 -1.21 17.80 1.03
N ASP A 86 -0.99 18.98 1.63
CA ASP A 86 -0.81 20.21 0.88
C ASP A 86 0.42 20.11 -0.05
N PRO A 87 0.23 20.22 -1.38
CA PRO A 87 1.32 20.16 -2.34
C PRO A 87 2.41 21.22 -2.15
N LEU A 88 2.11 22.31 -1.44
CA LEU A 88 3.04 23.38 -1.12
C LEU A 88 3.89 23.09 0.12
N SER A 89 3.58 22.02 0.85
CA SER A 89 4.28 21.59 2.06
C SER A 89 5.24 20.44 1.78
N SER A 90 6.40 20.41 2.46
CA SER A 90 7.30 19.24 2.45
C SER A 90 6.70 17.97 3.09
N ASN A 91 5.52 18.08 3.70
CA ASN A 91 4.81 16.91 4.25
C ASN A 91 4.33 15.94 3.17
N VAL A 92 4.16 16.38 1.92
CA VAL A 92 3.82 15.50 0.79
C VAL A 92 5.02 14.74 0.23
N ASP A 93 6.23 15.13 0.60
CA ASP A 93 7.43 14.44 0.11
C ASP A 93 7.50 13.01 0.64
N ILE A 94 8.03 12.12 -0.19
CA ILE A 94 8.29 10.74 0.21
C ILE A 94 9.40 10.75 1.27
N VAL A 95 9.22 9.96 2.32
CA VAL A 95 10.18 9.85 3.43
C VAL A 95 11.59 9.51 2.94
N ALA A 96 12.60 10.02 3.63
CA ALA A 96 14.00 9.91 3.21
C ALA A 96 14.45 8.45 2.98
N GLU A 97 13.95 7.52 3.78
CA GLU A 97 14.26 6.09 3.70
C GLU A 97 13.80 5.43 2.39
N LEU A 98 12.77 5.99 1.77
CA LEU A 98 12.13 5.41 0.57
C LEU A 98 12.21 6.34 -0.65
N GLN A 99 13.14 7.29 -0.65
CA GLN A 99 13.30 8.21 -1.78
C GLN A 99 13.47 7.45 -3.10
N PRO A 100 12.69 7.83 -4.13
CA PRO A 100 12.81 7.24 -5.47
C PRO A 100 14.20 7.47 -6.07
N LYS A 101 14.70 6.48 -6.80
CA LYS A 101 15.91 6.61 -7.61
C LYS A 101 15.57 6.91 -9.07
N THR A 102 16.57 7.34 -9.83
CA THR A 102 16.46 7.48 -11.29
C THR A 102 15.99 6.16 -11.89
N GLY A 103 14.94 6.19 -12.70
CA GLY A 103 14.29 5.02 -13.31
C GLY A 103 13.09 4.50 -12.54
N GLU A 104 12.89 4.88 -11.28
CA GLU A 104 11.68 4.55 -10.53
C GLU A 104 10.58 5.58 -10.81
N THR A 105 9.35 5.12 -10.95
CA THR A 105 8.23 6.00 -11.32
C THR A 105 7.54 6.54 -10.07
N VAL A 106 7.29 7.84 -10.04
CA VAL A 106 6.42 8.47 -9.05
C VAL A 106 5.11 8.87 -9.71
N ILE A 107 3.99 8.49 -9.09
CA ILE A 107 2.63 8.84 -9.53
C ILE A 107 1.94 9.60 -8.39
N VAL A 108 1.45 10.79 -8.69
CA VAL A 108 0.60 11.55 -7.77
C VAL A 108 -0.85 11.13 -7.98
N LYS A 109 -1.57 10.90 -6.88
CA LYS A 109 -3.01 10.63 -6.84
C LYS A 109 -3.75 11.63 -5.96
N LYS A 110 -5.04 11.80 -6.22
CA LYS A 110 -5.96 12.64 -5.42
C LYS A 110 -7.05 11.84 -4.70
N HIS A 111 -7.09 10.53 -4.92
CA HIS A 111 -8.10 9.63 -4.35
C HIS A 111 -7.44 8.48 -3.60
N PRO A 112 -8.13 7.78 -2.69
CA PRO A 112 -7.58 6.62 -2.00
C PRO A 112 -7.10 5.51 -2.95
N ASN A 113 -7.87 5.24 -4.01
CA ASN A 113 -7.53 4.24 -5.02
C ASN A 113 -6.39 4.76 -5.93
N ALA A 114 -5.24 4.08 -5.93
CA ALA A 114 -4.08 4.48 -6.71
C ALA A 114 -4.26 4.29 -8.24
N PHE A 115 -5.26 3.54 -8.67
CA PHE A 115 -5.58 3.37 -10.09
C PHE A 115 -6.56 4.42 -10.62
N TYR A 116 -7.33 5.05 -9.72
CA TYR A 116 -8.35 6.00 -10.13
C TYR A 116 -7.73 7.33 -10.57
N ASP A 117 -8.01 7.73 -11.80
CA ASP A 117 -7.51 8.97 -12.42
C ASP A 117 -5.98 9.10 -12.39
N THR A 118 -5.28 7.95 -12.59
CA THR A 118 -3.83 7.86 -12.70
C THR A 118 -3.41 6.98 -13.86
N LYS A 119 -2.13 7.02 -14.19
CA LYS A 119 -1.55 6.14 -15.21
C LYS A 119 -1.01 4.80 -14.67
N LEU A 120 -1.32 4.43 -13.42
CA LEU A 120 -0.75 3.23 -12.79
C LEU A 120 -1.11 1.95 -13.57
N GLN A 121 -2.38 1.79 -13.96
CA GLN A 121 -2.82 0.63 -14.74
C GLN A 121 -2.06 0.50 -16.06
N THR A 122 -2.00 1.58 -16.84
CA THR A 122 -1.31 1.60 -18.13
C THR A 122 0.19 1.30 -17.98
N LEU A 123 0.81 1.85 -16.93
CA LEU A 123 2.22 1.60 -16.63
C LEU A 123 2.49 0.13 -16.36
N ILE A 124 1.72 -0.51 -15.48
CA ILE A 124 1.94 -1.92 -15.12
C ILE A 124 1.60 -2.83 -16.30
N ALA A 125 0.45 -2.62 -16.97
CA ALA A 125 0.04 -3.40 -18.13
C ALA A 125 1.07 -3.34 -19.27
N GLY A 126 1.71 -2.19 -19.47
CA GLY A 126 2.76 -2.03 -20.48
C GLY A 126 4.02 -2.86 -20.22
N THR A 127 4.23 -3.36 -19.01
CA THR A 127 5.35 -4.23 -18.63
C THR A 127 5.01 -5.73 -18.67
N GLN A 128 3.77 -6.08 -18.98
CA GLN A 128 3.25 -7.46 -18.96
C GLN A 128 3.32 -8.14 -17.58
N LYS A 129 3.52 -7.39 -16.50
CA LYS A 129 3.48 -7.92 -15.13
C LYS A 129 2.04 -8.18 -14.72
N GLN A 130 1.78 -9.33 -14.11
CA GLN A 130 0.45 -9.74 -13.68
C GLN A 130 0.28 -9.65 -12.17
N GLN A 131 1.38 -9.71 -11.42
CA GLN A 131 1.37 -9.69 -9.97
C GLN A 131 1.79 -8.32 -9.42
N ILE A 132 1.10 -7.85 -8.38
CA ILE A 132 1.43 -6.57 -7.73
C ILE A 132 1.59 -6.79 -6.23
N ILE A 133 2.74 -6.38 -5.69
CA ILE A 133 2.97 -6.30 -4.25
C ILE A 133 2.67 -4.87 -3.81
N PHE A 134 1.72 -4.71 -2.90
CA PHE A 134 1.38 -3.44 -2.28
C PHE A 134 1.99 -3.33 -0.89
N ALA A 135 2.50 -2.15 -0.56
CA ALA A 135 2.92 -1.75 0.77
C ALA A 135 2.59 -0.28 0.97
N GLY A 136 2.27 0.15 2.18
CA GLY A 136 2.03 1.58 2.40
C GLY A 136 1.00 1.96 3.45
N PHE A 137 0.57 3.20 3.36
CA PHE A 137 -0.33 3.87 4.27
C PHE A 137 -1.62 4.31 3.57
N MET A 138 -2.72 4.43 4.28
CA MET A 138 -3.03 3.63 5.47
C MET A 138 -3.66 2.33 5.05
N SER A 139 -3.41 1.25 5.78
CA SER A 139 -3.87 -0.12 5.45
C SER A 139 -5.36 -0.18 5.14
N HIS A 140 -6.20 0.49 5.94
CA HIS A 140 -7.67 0.46 5.80
C HIS A 140 -8.23 1.42 4.75
N MET A 141 -7.39 2.27 4.15
CA MET A 141 -7.79 3.27 3.14
C MET A 141 -7.08 3.06 1.80
N CYS A 142 -5.99 3.78 1.56
CA CYS A 142 -5.35 3.79 0.25
C CYS A 142 -4.83 2.42 -0.16
N VAL A 143 -4.25 1.64 0.77
CA VAL A 143 -3.80 0.27 0.48
C VAL A 143 -4.99 -0.62 0.13
N SER A 144 -6.00 -0.73 1.03
CA SER A 144 -7.18 -1.57 0.80
C SER A 144 -7.95 -1.19 -0.48
N SER A 145 -8.08 0.12 -0.74
CA SER A 145 -8.77 0.62 -1.94
C SER A 145 -8.02 0.23 -3.22
N SER A 146 -6.70 0.36 -3.23
CA SER A 146 -5.87 0.04 -4.40
C SER A 146 -5.78 -1.46 -4.66
N VAL A 147 -5.65 -2.28 -3.61
CA VAL A 147 -5.63 -3.74 -3.72
C VAL A 147 -6.92 -4.28 -4.33
N ARG A 148 -8.08 -3.79 -3.88
CA ARG A 148 -9.38 -4.19 -4.44
C ARG A 148 -9.52 -3.79 -5.90
N ALA A 149 -9.11 -2.56 -6.23
CA ALA A 149 -9.13 -2.10 -7.61
C ALA A 149 -8.19 -2.90 -8.52
N ALA A 150 -7.01 -3.28 -8.03
CA ALA A 150 -6.08 -4.13 -8.79
C ALA A 150 -6.72 -5.49 -9.11
N PHE A 151 -7.40 -6.10 -8.14
CA PHE A 151 -8.14 -7.35 -8.35
C PHE A 151 -9.24 -7.20 -9.40
N ASP A 152 -10.04 -6.13 -9.32
CA ASP A 152 -11.10 -5.84 -10.30
C ASP A 152 -10.53 -5.60 -11.72
N LEU A 153 -9.28 -5.14 -11.81
CA LEU A 153 -8.54 -4.94 -13.07
C LEU A 153 -7.82 -6.20 -13.57
N GLY A 154 -7.93 -7.34 -12.86
CA GLY A 154 -7.38 -8.63 -13.26
C GLY A 154 -5.93 -8.86 -12.84
N PHE A 155 -5.38 -8.07 -11.88
CA PHE A 155 -4.07 -8.32 -11.32
C PHE A 155 -4.13 -9.21 -10.08
N ASP A 156 -3.16 -10.12 -9.94
CA ASP A 156 -2.94 -10.84 -8.71
C ASP A 156 -2.30 -9.92 -7.67
N SER A 157 -2.97 -9.74 -6.55
CA SER A 157 -2.61 -8.72 -5.56
C SER A 157 -2.08 -9.33 -4.28
N PHE A 158 -0.89 -8.92 -3.89
CA PHE A 158 -0.22 -9.28 -2.63
C PHE A 158 -0.05 -8.05 -1.76
N VAL A 159 -0.11 -8.21 -0.45
CA VAL A 159 0.13 -7.13 0.50
C VAL A 159 1.27 -7.51 1.43
N CYS A 160 2.32 -6.70 1.45
CA CYS A 160 3.37 -6.80 2.46
C CYS A 160 2.85 -6.15 3.75
N HIS A 161 2.16 -6.92 4.59
CA HIS A 161 1.42 -6.37 5.73
C HIS A 161 2.34 -5.69 6.76
N ASP A 162 3.55 -6.23 6.98
CA ASP A 162 4.54 -5.66 7.91
C ASP A 162 5.11 -4.32 7.44
N ALA A 163 4.97 -4.03 6.15
CA ALA A 163 5.29 -2.74 5.55
C ALA A 163 4.06 -1.82 5.45
N CYS A 164 2.92 -2.19 6.05
CA CYS A 164 1.72 -1.36 6.11
C CYS A 164 1.46 -0.90 7.55
N ALA A 165 0.87 0.28 7.69
CA ALA A 165 0.40 0.78 8.97
C ALA A 165 -0.89 1.56 8.83
N THR A 166 -1.55 1.77 9.97
CA THR A 166 -2.72 2.62 10.09
C THR A 166 -2.78 3.26 11.47
N ARG A 167 -3.62 4.27 11.62
CA ARG A 167 -3.87 4.92 12.90
C ARG A 167 -4.99 4.22 13.68
N ALA A 168 -5.03 4.46 14.99
CA ALA A 168 -6.18 4.10 15.80
C ALA A 168 -7.44 4.80 15.30
N LEU A 169 -8.50 4.05 15.07
CA LEU A 169 -9.81 4.60 14.72
C LEU A 169 -10.61 4.88 16.01
N LYS A 170 -11.21 6.08 16.10
CA LYS A 170 -12.08 6.42 17.22
C LYS A 170 -13.30 5.49 17.21
N LYS A 171 -13.54 4.78 18.31
CA LYS A 171 -14.83 4.10 18.51
C LYS A 171 -15.91 5.19 18.59
N LYS A 172 -16.93 5.16 17.74
CA LYS A 172 -18.15 5.93 17.99
C LYS A 172 -18.71 5.46 19.34
N LYS A 173 -18.98 6.37 20.28
CA LYS A 173 -19.82 6.05 21.43
C LYS A 173 -21.13 5.53 20.84
N LYS A 174 -21.56 4.33 21.25
CA LYS A 174 -22.93 3.90 20.99
C LYS A 174 -23.83 4.89 21.74
N GLU A 175 -24.48 5.79 21.01
CA GLU A 175 -25.68 6.42 21.54
C GLU A 175 -26.69 5.29 21.68
N ALA A 176 -27.18 5.08 22.89
CA ALA A 176 -28.25 4.13 23.15
C ALA A 176 -29.47 4.63 22.34
N ILE A 177 -29.93 3.78 21.42
CA ILE A 177 -31.23 3.92 20.75
C ILE A 177 -32.29 3.50 21.74
#